data_80948cf385f1e8cab7684bce61cd8d71
#
_entry.id   80948cf385f1e8cab7684bce61cd8d71
#
_cell.length_a   1.000
_cell.length_b   1.000
_cell.length_c   1.000
_cell.angle_alpha   90.00
_cell.angle_beta   90.00
_cell.angle_gamma   90.00
#
_symmetry.space_group_name_H-M   'P 1'
#
loop_
_entity.id
_entity.type
_entity.pdbx_description
1 polymer ?
#
loop_
_entity_poly.entity_id
_entity_poly.type
_entity_poly.pdbx_seq_one_letter_code
_entity_poly.pdbx_strand_id
1 'polypeptide(L)'
;MDTASPLFMLALLLVTFSGERRAVEAVSASASQIAAVRSALFKNYDSALPPPGDQLKVRLYIDLLNVDLYGYARVMEIEGLIYIAWTDSRLSWTGSDVVKNVYVYTDEIWTPDLGVLHRWQDDPDESSLINTRCFLSSTGYVECMPPAYFRSHCKQDNSRWPYSRHNCTLRLASKLPIQKLKFELMEVVFVYELASRNWDNFQLKSYAEEVGGRSNVVVSFELKRHNLIQIAAFVAPAFVLVLLTVSTWFLPTSCDERLLLATLSVFLHCAVIDSLSYAMPEDGRSAPQVVLMYRDLLVVACASFMAAVGLRRLSSLRTLDTPVWLPSLLESGPARFLLCSPHGSLRLQEEDDAEGLVSEEEPVTAATPAPAALLALLINRLGLVASTATCVAALSVRLMA
;
A
#
# COMPACT_ATOMS: atom_id res chain seq x y z
N MET A 1 -31.90 69.17 -5.12
CA MET A 1 -32.35 67.94 -4.42
C MET A 1 -33.75 67.71 -4.90
N ASP A 2 -33.86 66.98 -6.02
CA ASP A 2 -35.14 66.70 -6.64
C ASP A 2 -35.77 65.52 -5.95
N THR A 3 -36.91 65.78 -5.28
CA THR A 3 -37.72 64.74 -4.69
C THR A 3 -38.47 64.01 -5.79
N ALA A 4 -38.05 62.75 -6.07
CA ALA A 4 -38.74 61.91 -7.01
C ALA A 4 -40.22 61.81 -6.62
N SER A 5 -41.13 62.15 -7.57
CA SER A 5 -42.54 62.18 -7.39
C SER A 5 -43.06 60.84 -6.86
N PRO A 6 -43.96 60.82 -5.82
CA PRO A 6 -44.50 59.58 -5.28
C PRO A 6 -45.23 58.73 -6.33
N LEU A 7 -45.68 59.31 -7.43
CA LEU A 7 -46.26 58.61 -8.56
C LEU A 7 -45.21 57.75 -9.33
N PHE A 8 -43.94 58.19 -9.38
CA PHE A 8 -42.87 57.42 -10.03
C PHE A 8 -42.49 56.19 -9.20
N MET A 9 -42.44 56.33 -7.88
CA MET A 9 -42.22 55.23 -6.95
C MET A 9 -43.36 54.20 -6.99
N LEU A 10 -44.62 54.65 -7.08
CA LEU A 10 -45.78 53.78 -7.21
C LEU A 10 -45.78 53.04 -8.55
N ALA A 11 -45.41 53.69 -9.64
CA ALA A 11 -45.26 53.08 -10.95
C ALA A 11 -44.15 52.02 -10.97
N LEU A 12 -42.99 52.27 -10.29
CA LEU A 12 -41.90 51.31 -10.18
C LEU A 12 -42.30 50.09 -9.37
N LEU A 13 -43.03 50.26 -8.25
CA LEU A 13 -43.56 49.16 -7.44
C LEU A 13 -44.59 48.32 -8.20
N LEU A 14 -45.48 48.94 -9.00
CA LEU A 14 -46.42 48.21 -9.82
C LEU A 14 -45.77 47.40 -10.96
N VAL A 15 -44.70 47.91 -11.53
CA VAL A 15 -43.90 47.18 -12.57
C VAL A 15 -43.16 46.00 -11.96
N THR A 16 -42.54 46.13 -10.79
CA THR A 16 -41.87 45.02 -10.11
C THR A 16 -42.90 43.98 -9.65
N PHE A 17 -44.03 44.34 -9.08
CA PHE A 17 -45.09 43.42 -8.67
C PHE A 17 -45.73 42.67 -9.87
N SER A 18 -45.87 43.34 -11.01
CA SER A 18 -46.38 42.67 -12.23
C SER A 18 -45.34 41.74 -12.87
N GLY A 19 -44.06 42.06 -12.74
CA GLY A 19 -42.94 41.19 -13.17
C GLY A 19 -42.84 39.90 -12.34
N GLU A 20 -42.96 40.02 -11.01
CA GLU A 20 -42.94 38.85 -10.12
C GLU A 20 -44.16 37.97 -10.32
N ARG A 21 -45.38 38.54 -10.49
CA ARG A 21 -46.57 37.75 -10.81
C ARG A 21 -46.46 36.98 -12.12
N ARG A 22 -45.91 37.60 -13.17
CA ARG A 22 -45.66 36.92 -14.47
C ARG A 22 -44.64 35.80 -14.35
N ALA A 23 -43.58 35.98 -13.57
CA ALA A 23 -42.59 34.96 -13.33
C ALA A 23 -43.19 33.79 -12.55
N VAL A 24 -43.98 34.02 -11.50
CA VAL A 24 -44.64 32.98 -10.71
C VAL A 24 -45.69 32.23 -11.56
N GLU A 25 -46.49 32.92 -12.36
CA GLU A 25 -47.46 32.31 -13.29
C GLU A 25 -46.75 31.44 -14.36
N ALA A 26 -45.64 31.90 -14.92
CA ALA A 26 -44.84 31.14 -15.90
C ALA A 26 -44.22 29.89 -15.29
N VAL A 27 -43.69 29.96 -14.05
CA VAL A 27 -43.16 28.82 -13.33
C VAL A 27 -44.25 27.81 -12.98
N SER A 28 -45.42 28.25 -12.54
CA SER A 28 -46.58 27.37 -12.21
C SER A 28 -47.16 26.71 -13.47
N ALA A 29 -47.23 27.42 -14.60
CA ALA A 29 -47.67 26.86 -15.88
C ALA A 29 -46.69 25.79 -16.38
N SER A 30 -45.38 26.03 -16.27
CA SER A 30 -44.35 25.02 -16.59
C SER A 30 -44.43 23.80 -15.69
N ALA A 31 -44.66 23.95 -14.39
CA ALA A 31 -44.79 22.86 -13.45
C ALA A 31 -46.03 21.97 -13.75
N SER A 32 -47.17 22.58 -14.10
CA SER A 32 -48.38 21.86 -14.47
C SER A 32 -48.23 21.06 -15.77
N GLN A 33 -47.51 21.61 -16.75
CA GLN A 33 -47.21 20.92 -17.99
C GLN A 33 -46.25 19.73 -17.78
N ILE A 34 -45.24 19.89 -16.94
CA ILE A 34 -44.33 18.81 -16.55
C ILE A 34 -45.12 17.68 -15.86
N ALA A 35 -46.01 18.01 -14.92
CA ALA A 35 -46.84 17.04 -14.22
C ALA A 35 -47.76 16.28 -15.20
N ALA A 36 -48.34 16.97 -16.19
CA ALA A 36 -49.18 16.36 -17.21
C ALA A 36 -48.36 15.38 -18.10
N VAL A 37 -47.18 15.76 -18.54
CA VAL A 37 -46.25 14.89 -19.30
C VAL A 37 -45.90 13.66 -18.49
N ARG A 38 -45.51 13.84 -17.21
CA ARG A 38 -45.17 12.71 -16.34
C ARG A 38 -46.34 11.75 -16.16
N SER A 39 -47.55 12.26 -15.86
CA SER A 39 -48.72 11.42 -15.67
C SER A 39 -49.12 10.64 -16.92
N ALA A 40 -48.90 11.21 -18.11
CA ALA A 40 -49.13 10.54 -19.37
C ALA A 40 -48.07 9.44 -19.67
N LEU A 41 -46.80 9.70 -19.37
CA LEU A 41 -45.70 8.76 -19.58
C LEU A 41 -45.82 7.51 -18.69
N PHE A 42 -46.11 7.70 -17.41
CA PHE A 42 -46.15 6.59 -16.45
C PHE A 42 -47.47 5.85 -16.36
N LYS A 43 -48.52 6.28 -17.07
CA LYS A 43 -49.82 5.65 -17.01
C LYS A 43 -49.82 4.15 -17.36
N ASN A 44 -49.02 3.75 -18.33
CA ASN A 44 -48.93 2.37 -18.83
C ASN A 44 -47.45 1.88 -18.85
N TYR A 45 -46.59 2.52 -18.11
CA TYR A 45 -45.18 2.18 -18.06
C TYR A 45 -44.92 1.13 -16.99
N ASP A 46 -44.24 0.05 -17.38
CA ASP A 46 -43.81 -0.98 -16.43
C ASP A 46 -42.26 -0.91 -16.31
N SER A 47 -41.81 -0.47 -15.15
CA SER A 47 -40.37 -0.35 -14.81
C SER A 47 -39.66 -1.70 -14.64
N ALA A 48 -40.41 -2.80 -14.46
CA ALA A 48 -39.84 -4.13 -14.34
C ALA A 48 -39.38 -4.72 -15.69
N LEU A 49 -39.93 -4.21 -16.81
CA LEU A 49 -39.66 -4.70 -18.14
C LEU A 49 -38.56 -3.87 -18.82
N PRO A 50 -37.56 -4.52 -19.46
CA PRO A 50 -36.55 -3.80 -20.22
C PRO A 50 -37.15 -3.11 -21.45
N PRO A 51 -36.52 -2.06 -21.97
CA PRO A 51 -36.90 -1.41 -23.22
C PRO A 51 -37.01 -2.42 -24.38
N PRO A 52 -38.00 -2.26 -25.29
CA PRO A 52 -38.16 -3.15 -26.42
C PRO A 52 -37.00 -2.99 -27.41
N GLY A 53 -36.54 -4.11 -27.96
CA GLY A 53 -35.45 -4.12 -28.94
C GLY A 53 -34.63 -5.41 -28.91
N ASP A 54 -33.87 -5.69 -29.96
CA ASP A 54 -33.04 -6.90 -30.04
C ASP A 54 -31.70 -6.74 -29.29
N GLN A 55 -31.17 -5.52 -29.25
CA GLN A 55 -29.95 -5.18 -28.52
C GLN A 55 -30.04 -3.76 -27.95
N LEU A 56 -30.04 -3.67 -26.62
CA LEU A 56 -30.03 -2.39 -25.92
C LEU A 56 -28.59 -1.94 -25.66
N LYS A 57 -28.24 -0.80 -26.24
CA LYS A 57 -26.92 -0.17 -26.01
C LYS A 57 -27.00 0.71 -24.79
N VAL A 58 -26.11 0.45 -23.83
CA VAL A 58 -25.94 1.25 -22.61
C VAL A 58 -24.56 1.87 -22.64
N ARG A 59 -24.51 3.19 -22.70
CA ARG A 59 -23.24 3.94 -22.63
C ARG A 59 -22.87 4.18 -21.20
N LEU A 60 -21.59 3.93 -20.90
CA LEU A 60 -21.01 4.09 -19.57
C LEU A 60 -19.85 5.08 -19.64
N TYR A 61 -19.86 6.03 -18.73
CA TYR A 61 -18.74 6.91 -18.43
C TYR A 61 -18.52 6.86 -16.92
N ILE A 62 -17.27 6.69 -16.48
CA ILE A 62 -16.95 6.46 -15.06
C ILE A 62 -15.97 7.51 -14.59
N ASP A 63 -16.38 8.31 -13.62
CA ASP A 63 -15.55 9.26 -12.90
C ASP A 63 -15.08 8.62 -11.60
N LEU A 64 -13.80 8.31 -11.51
CA LEU A 64 -13.18 7.75 -10.32
C LEU A 64 -12.80 8.88 -9.37
N LEU A 65 -13.31 8.82 -8.14
CA LEU A 65 -13.01 9.77 -7.07
C LEU A 65 -11.92 9.25 -6.14
N ASN A 66 -12.00 7.97 -5.79
CA ASN A 66 -11.04 7.31 -4.90
C ASN A 66 -10.88 5.84 -5.27
N VAL A 67 -9.65 5.32 -5.14
CA VAL A 67 -9.36 3.88 -5.25
C VAL A 67 -8.45 3.52 -4.09
N ASP A 68 -8.91 2.66 -3.20
CA ASP A 68 -8.12 2.18 -2.06
C ASP A 68 -8.05 0.65 -2.03
N LEU A 69 -7.01 0.12 -1.38
CA LEU A 69 -6.77 -1.30 -1.29
C LEU A 69 -6.55 -1.70 0.17
N TYR A 70 -7.50 -2.45 0.71
CA TYR A 70 -7.43 -2.95 2.08
C TYR A 70 -6.63 -4.25 2.12
N GLY A 71 -5.42 -4.16 2.67
CA GLY A 71 -4.46 -5.26 2.70
C GLY A 71 -4.96 -6.52 3.40
N TYR A 72 -5.68 -6.35 4.52
CA TYR A 72 -6.20 -7.48 5.30
C TYR A 72 -7.30 -8.26 4.56
N ALA A 73 -8.18 -7.55 3.86
CA ALA A 73 -9.33 -8.16 3.20
C ALA A 73 -9.06 -8.56 1.74
N ARG A 74 -7.95 -8.16 1.15
CA ARG A 74 -7.67 -8.28 -0.30
C ARG A 74 -8.76 -7.67 -1.16
N VAL A 75 -9.35 -6.58 -0.66
CA VAL A 75 -10.45 -5.87 -1.30
C VAL A 75 -9.95 -4.55 -1.84
N MET A 76 -10.27 -4.29 -3.08
CA MET A 76 -10.14 -2.98 -3.70
C MET A 76 -11.48 -2.27 -3.59
N GLU A 77 -11.50 -1.10 -2.98
CA GLU A 77 -12.65 -0.21 -2.90
C GLU A 77 -12.47 0.93 -3.89
N ILE A 78 -13.54 1.20 -4.62
CA ILE A 78 -13.58 2.24 -5.64
C ILE A 78 -14.81 3.09 -5.36
N GLU A 79 -14.58 4.38 -5.18
CA GLU A 79 -15.62 5.39 -5.07
C GLU A 79 -15.62 6.27 -6.32
N GLY A 80 -16.79 6.57 -6.84
CA GLY A 80 -16.89 7.37 -8.04
C GLY A 80 -18.31 7.76 -8.39
N LEU A 81 -18.46 8.31 -9.59
CA LEU A 81 -19.75 8.58 -10.22
C LEU A 81 -19.81 7.77 -11.51
N ILE A 82 -20.94 7.14 -11.76
CA ILE A 82 -21.17 6.47 -13.04
C ILE A 82 -22.24 7.24 -13.81
N TYR A 83 -21.89 7.65 -15.01
CA TYR A 83 -22.86 8.13 -15.99
C TYR A 83 -23.36 6.94 -16.80
N ILE A 84 -24.65 6.70 -16.74
CA ILE A 84 -25.30 5.61 -17.44
C ILE A 84 -26.34 6.22 -18.36
N ALA A 85 -26.24 5.95 -19.67
CA ALA A 85 -27.17 6.48 -20.64
C ALA A 85 -27.68 5.37 -21.57
N TRP A 86 -28.99 5.37 -21.80
CA TRP A 86 -29.66 4.47 -22.72
C TRP A 86 -30.86 5.16 -23.37
N THR A 87 -31.53 4.48 -24.30
CA THR A 87 -32.75 4.98 -24.90
C THR A 87 -33.91 4.00 -24.64
N ASP A 88 -35.00 4.51 -24.07
CA ASP A 88 -36.25 3.78 -23.89
C ASP A 88 -37.36 4.45 -24.70
N SER A 89 -37.77 3.83 -25.79
CA SER A 89 -38.79 4.36 -26.68
C SER A 89 -40.17 4.52 -26.00
N ARG A 90 -40.43 3.80 -24.92
CA ARG A 90 -41.65 3.90 -24.13
C ARG A 90 -41.76 5.22 -23.36
N LEU A 91 -40.63 5.86 -23.11
CA LEU A 91 -40.48 7.13 -22.38
C LEU A 91 -40.37 8.32 -23.34
N SER A 92 -40.77 8.16 -24.60
CA SER A 92 -40.78 9.25 -25.58
C SER A 92 -42.15 9.96 -25.62
N TRP A 93 -42.13 11.29 -25.84
CA TRP A 93 -43.36 12.07 -26.01
C TRP A 93 -43.19 13.10 -27.12
N THR A 94 -44.33 13.37 -27.76
CA THR A 94 -44.46 14.38 -28.81
C THR A 94 -45.53 15.39 -28.42
N GLY A 95 -45.45 16.60 -28.91
CA GLY A 95 -46.53 17.59 -28.74
C GLY A 95 -46.31 18.66 -27.67
N SER A 96 -45.15 18.77 -27.08
CA SER A 96 -44.83 19.89 -26.18
C SER A 96 -43.55 20.57 -26.62
N ASP A 97 -43.66 21.71 -27.29
CA ASP A 97 -42.50 22.58 -27.60
C ASP A 97 -41.90 23.22 -26.33
N VAL A 98 -42.62 23.17 -25.24
CA VAL A 98 -42.25 23.82 -23.97
C VAL A 98 -41.47 22.85 -23.04
N VAL A 99 -41.87 21.56 -22.97
CA VAL A 99 -41.24 20.56 -22.12
C VAL A 99 -40.43 19.59 -22.94
N LYS A 100 -39.16 19.89 -23.10
CA LYS A 100 -38.20 19.03 -23.81
C LYS A 100 -37.53 17.98 -22.92
N ASN A 101 -37.44 18.25 -21.62
CA ASN A 101 -36.74 17.42 -20.67
C ASN A 101 -37.52 17.32 -19.36
N VAL A 102 -37.45 16.17 -18.71
CA VAL A 102 -38.07 15.89 -17.40
C VAL A 102 -37.07 15.15 -16.54
N TYR A 103 -37.08 15.41 -15.24
CA TYR A 103 -36.34 14.61 -14.27
C TYR A 103 -37.24 13.52 -13.67
N VAL A 104 -36.69 12.32 -13.61
CA VAL A 104 -37.35 11.13 -13.03
C VAL A 104 -36.39 10.46 -12.05
N TYR A 105 -36.91 9.61 -11.15
CA TYR A 105 -36.07 8.84 -10.26
C TYR A 105 -35.80 7.43 -10.83
N THR A 106 -34.68 6.82 -10.44
CA THR A 106 -34.30 5.47 -10.90
C THR A 106 -35.29 4.39 -10.50
N ASP A 107 -36.04 4.56 -9.43
CA ASP A 107 -37.12 3.65 -8.98
C ASP A 107 -38.42 3.78 -9.82
N GLU A 108 -38.60 4.89 -10.51
CA GLU A 108 -39.75 5.11 -11.38
C GLU A 108 -39.59 4.49 -12.77
N ILE A 109 -38.35 4.26 -13.20
CA ILE A 109 -38.05 3.79 -14.55
C ILE A 109 -37.25 2.48 -14.51
N TRP A 110 -37.27 1.77 -15.62
CA TRP A 110 -36.36 0.65 -15.82
C TRP A 110 -34.91 1.17 -15.87
N THR A 111 -34.02 0.51 -15.15
CA THR A 111 -32.59 0.80 -15.13
C THR A 111 -31.79 -0.44 -15.53
N PRO A 112 -30.67 -0.29 -16.27
CA PRO A 112 -29.80 -1.43 -16.56
C PRO A 112 -29.21 -2.00 -15.28
N ASP A 113 -29.30 -3.32 -15.12
CA ASP A 113 -28.77 -4.02 -13.95
C ASP A 113 -27.25 -4.18 -14.08
N LEU A 114 -26.50 -3.29 -13.46
CA LEU A 114 -25.04 -3.27 -13.48
C LEU A 114 -24.50 -3.72 -12.14
N GLY A 115 -23.57 -4.68 -12.13
CA GLY A 115 -22.95 -5.17 -10.90
C GLY A 115 -21.52 -5.64 -11.10
N VAL A 116 -20.80 -5.85 -9.98
CA VAL A 116 -19.44 -6.36 -9.96
C VAL A 116 -19.44 -7.88 -10.07
N LEU A 117 -18.70 -8.45 -11.06
CA LEU A 117 -18.67 -9.90 -11.29
C LEU A 117 -17.93 -10.70 -10.21
N HIS A 118 -16.88 -10.14 -9.64
CA HIS A 118 -16.07 -10.78 -8.58
C HIS A 118 -16.22 -10.02 -7.29
N ARG A 119 -17.45 -10.01 -6.79
CA ARG A 119 -17.85 -9.32 -5.58
C ARG A 119 -17.23 -9.95 -4.33
N TRP A 120 -16.93 -9.13 -3.33
CA TRP A 120 -16.71 -9.57 -1.96
C TRP A 120 -18.04 -10.04 -1.33
N GLN A 121 -18.04 -11.18 -0.66
CA GLN A 121 -19.23 -11.98 -0.34
C GLN A 121 -20.15 -11.40 0.74
N ASP A 122 -19.70 -10.40 1.50
CA ASP A 122 -20.37 -9.96 2.73
C ASP A 122 -21.07 -8.60 2.65
N ASP A 123 -21.35 -8.08 1.46
CA ASP A 123 -22.03 -6.79 1.33
C ASP A 123 -23.49 -6.99 0.85
N PRO A 124 -24.48 -7.01 1.78
CA PRO A 124 -25.88 -7.26 1.44
C PRO A 124 -26.54 -6.11 0.68
N ASP A 125 -26.01 -4.88 0.79
CA ASP A 125 -26.70 -3.65 0.37
C ASP A 125 -26.26 -3.08 -0.98
N GLU A 126 -25.56 -3.83 -1.78
CA GLU A 126 -25.14 -3.34 -3.08
C GLU A 126 -26.26 -3.43 -4.14
N SER A 127 -27.20 -2.53 -4.07
CA SER A 127 -27.81 -2.00 -5.29
C SER A 127 -26.77 -1.06 -5.90
N SER A 128 -26.09 -1.50 -6.94
CA SER A 128 -25.02 -0.76 -7.63
C SER A 128 -25.44 0.62 -8.15
N LEU A 129 -26.71 0.92 -8.09
CA LEU A 129 -27.29 2.21 -8.45
C LEU A 129 -28.11 2.72 -7.26
N ILE A 130 -27.51 3.59 -6.47
CA ILE A 130 -28.23 4.35 -5.44
C ILE A 130 -29.32 5.16 -6.13
N ASN A 131 -30.52 5.23 -5.51
CA ASN A 131 -31.63 5.99 -6.05
C ASN A 131 -31.18 7.44 -6.35
N THR A 132 -31.25 7.82 -7.61
CA THR A 132 -30.79 9.13 -8.08
C THR A 132 -31.77 9.71 -9.08
N ARG A 133 -31.60 10.99 -9.35
CA ARG A 133 -32.36 11.67 -10.41
C ARG A 133 -31.73 11.40 -11.76
N CYS A 134 -32.56 11.02 -12.71
CA CYS A 134 -32.18 10.83 -14.10
C CYS A 134 -32.75 11.95 -14.96
N PHE A 135 -32.00 12.35 -15.95
CA PHE A 135 -32.45 13.25 -17.00
C PHE A 135 -33.15 12.44 -18.08
N LEU A 136 -34.34 12.81 -18.44
CA LEU A 136 -35.15 12.17 -19.48
C LEU A 136 -35.46 13.20 -20.56
N SER A 137 -35.04 12.93 -21.79
CA SER A 137 -35.35 13.75 -22.95
C SER A 137 -36.64 13.30 -23.64
N SER A 138 -37.31 14.20 -24.35
CA SER A 138 -38.51 13.90 -25.13
C SER A 138 -38.31 12.80 -26.18
N THR A 139 -37.08 12.51 -26.59
CA THR A 139 -36.73 11.40 -27.49
C THR A 139 -36.68 10.03 -26.81
N GLY A 140 -36.90 9.96 -25.51
CA GLY A 140 -36.74 8.74 -24.72
C GLY A 140 -35.28 8.45 -24.35
N TYR A 141 -34.37 9.39 -24.52
CA TYR A 141 -32.98 9.29 -24.03
C TYR A 141 -32.96 9.54 -22.53
N VAL A 142 -32.42 8.58 -21.80
CA VAL A 142 -32.29 8.59 -20.34
C VAL A 142 -30.82 8.68 -20.00
N GLU A 143 -30.50 9.56 -19.06
CA GLU A 143 -29.15 9.71 -18.49
C GLU A 143 -29.22 9.83 -16.97
N CYS A 144 -28.53 8.95 -16.27
CA CYS A 144 -28.45 8.90 -14.82
C CYS A 144 -27.01 9.02 -14.37
N MET A 145 -26.79 9.66 -13.24
CA MET A 145 -25.49 9.83 -12.61
C MET A 145 -25.53 9.42 -11.13
N PRO A 146 -25.69 8.13 -10.84
CA PRO A 146 -25.63 7.64 -9.48
C PRO A 146 -24.19 7.70 -8.94
N PRO A 147 -24.00 7.97 -7.63
CA PRO A 147 -22.78 7.66 -6.95
C PRO A 147 -22.56 6.15 -6.99
N ALA A 148 -21.30 5.77 -7.19
CA ALA A 148 -20.90 4.39 -7.34
C ALA A 148 -19.88 4.02 -6.28
N TYR A 149 -20.15 2.91 -5.60
CA TYR A 149 -19.24 2.32 -4.64
C TYR A 149 -19.07 0.83 -4.99
N PHE A 150 -17.84 0.46 -5.35
CA PHE A 150 -17.56 -0.90 -5.77
C PHE A 150 -16.52 -1.54 -4.88
N ARG A 151 -16.80 -2.77 -4.46
CA ARG A 151 -15.85 -3.65 -3.80
C ARG A 151 -15.52 -4.83 -4.70
N SER A 152 -14.25 -4.96 -5.05
CA SER A 152 -13.77 -6.04 -5.89
C SER A 152 -12.61 -6.77 -5.23
N HIS A 153 -12.52 -8.08 -5.47
CA HIS A 153 -11.41 -8.87 -4.99
C HIS A 153 -10.15 -8.57 -5.80
N CYS A 154 -9.04 -8.25 -5.11
CA CYS A 154 -7.76 -7.99 -5.74
C CYS A 154 -6.71 -8.99 -5.28
N LYS A 155 -6.03 -9.62 -6.25
CA LYS A 155 -4.88 -10.48 -5.96
C LYS A 155 -3.66 -9.61 -5.65
N GLN A 156 -3.24 -9.62 -4.39
CA GLN A 156 -2.08 -8.89 -3.92
C GLN A 156 -0.83 -9.76 -3.94
N ASP A 157 0.30 -9.16 -4.30
CA ASP A 157 1.63 -9.73 -4.12
C ASP A 157 2.42 -8.81 -3.18
N ASN A 158 2.62 -9.27 -1.95
CA ASN A 158 3.32 -8.54 -0.90
C ASN A 158 4.78 -8.97 -0.74
N SER A 159 5.32 -9.82 -1.65
CA SER A 159 6.70 -10.32 -1.58
C SER A 159 7.74 -9.19 -1.52
N ARG A 160 7.47 -8.08 -2.20
CA ARG A 160 8.33 -6.89 -2.23
C ARG A 160 7.88 -5.76 -1.32
N TRP A 161 7.06 -6.06 -0.31
CA TRP A 161 6.68 -5.02 0.65
C TRP A 161 7.94 -4.39 1.29
N PRO A 162 8.04 -3.05 1.43
CA PRO A 162 7.07 -1.99 1.18
C PRO A 162 7.00 -1.47 -0.27
N TYR A 163 7.74 -2.02 -1.21
CA TYR A 163 7.78 -1.61 -2.63
C TYR A 163 6.78 -2.37 -3.51
N SER A 164 5.71 -2.90 -2.90
CA SER A 164 4.74 -3.73 -3.60
C SER A 164 3.95 -2.97 -4.67
N ARG A 165 3.71 -3.64 -5.81
CA ARG A 165 2.81 -3.21 -6.87
C ARG A 165 1.71 -4.24 -7.02
N HIS A 166 0.48 -3.78 -7.21
CA HIS A 166 -0.67 -4.66 -7.31
C HIS A 166 -1.44 -4.37 -8.60
N ASN A 167 -1.80 -5.42 -9.33
CA ASN A 167 -2.65 -5.34 -10.49
C ASN A 167 -4.05 -5.82 -10.12
N CYS A 168 -4.96 -4.88 -9.93
CA CYS A 168 -6.34 -5.12 -9.58
C CYS A 168 -7.25 -4.90 -10.78
N THR A 169 -8.35 -5.63 -10.85
CA THR A 169 -9.28 -5.53 -11.96
C THR A 169 -10.71 -5.48 -11.45
N LEU A 170 -11.41 -4.39 -11.79
CA LEU A 170 -12.86 -4.28 -11.62
C LEU A 170 -13.52 -4.78 -12.89
N ARG A 171 -14.48 -5.70 -12.75
CA ARG A 171 -15.31 -6.19 -13.85
C ARG A 171 -16.76 -5.89 -13.56
N LEU A 172 -17.35 -5.01 -14.37
CA LEU A 172 -18.75 -4.65 -14.32
C LEU A 172 -19.51 -5.39 -15.41
N ALA A 173 -20.61 -6.00 -15.05
CA ALA A 173 -21.47 -6.73 -16.00
C ALA A 173 -22.93 -6.67 -15.56
N SER A 174 -23.84 -7.03 -16.45
CA SER A 174 -25.23 -7.26 -16.07
C SER A 174 -25.34 -8.49 -15.16
N LYS A 175 -26.01 -8.35 -14.01
CA LYS A 175 -26.28 -9.45 -13.08
C LYS A 175 -27.22 -10.49 -13.69
N LEU A 176 -28.18 -10.02 -14.47
CA LEU A 176 -29.11 -10.90 -15.17
C LEU A 176 -28.53 -11.37 -16.50
N PRO A 177 -28.78 -12.62 -16.93
CA PRO A 177 -28.33 -13.14 -18.21
C PRO A 177 -29.19 -12.58 -19.36
N ILE A 178 -29.38 -11.28 -19.40
CA ILE A 178 -30.09 -10.62 -20.48
C ILE A 178 -29.09 -10.48 -21.63
N GLN A 179 -29.15 -11.38 -22.57
CA GLN A 179 -28.28 -11.46 -23.74
C GLN A 179 -28.37 -10.24 -24.68
N LYS A 180 -29.24 -9.30 -24.38
CA LYS A 180 -29.56 -8.15 -25.22
C LYS A 180 -28.89 -6.85 -24.79
N LEU A 181 -28.17 -6.86 -23.67
CA LEU A 181 -27.49 -5.67 -23.14
C LEU A 181 -26.05 -5.59 -23.67
N LYS A 182 -25.74 -4.48 -24.34
CA LYS A 182 -24.38 -4.17 -24.79
C LYS A 182 -23.89 -2.91 -24.10
N PHE A 183 -22.84 -3.05 -23.29
CA PHE A 183 -22.17 -1.91 -22.68
C PHE A 183 -21.17 -1.31 -23.66
N GLU A 184 -21.31 0.00 -23.90
CA GLU A 184 -20.37 0.81 -24.65
C GLU A 184 -19.63 1.70 -23.66
N LEU A 185 -18.39 1.34 -23.32
CA LEU A 185 -17.56 2.16 -22.45
C LEU A 185 -17.03 3.34 -23.24
N MET A 186 -17.38 4.55 -22.81
CA MET A 186 -16.94 5.78 -23.45
C MET A 186 -15.57 6.19 -22.91
N GLU A 187 -15.48 6.37 -21.60
CA GLU A 187 -14.26 6.81 -20.92
C GLU A 187 -14.29 6.43 -19.44
N VAL A 188 -13.10 6.29 -18.86
CA VAL A 188 -12.89 6.19 -17.40
C VAL A 188 -11.83 7.20 -17.02
N VAL A 189 -12.18 8.15 -16.16
CA VAL A 189 -11.32 9.28 -15.79
C VAL A 189 -11.17 9.36 -14.29
N PHE A 190 -10.00 9.80 -13.81
CA PHE A 190 -9.86 10.31 -12.47
C PHE A 190 -10.22 11.80 -12.43
N VAL A 191 -11.24 12.17 -11.67
CA VAL A 191 -11.76 13.56 -11.60
C VAL A 191 -10.77 14.51 -10.93
N TYR A 192 -9.96 13.98 -10.02
CA TYR A 192 -8.89 14.72 -9.37
C TYR A 192 -7.63 13.87 -9.36
N GLU A 193 -6.46 14.49 -9.32
CA GLU A 193 -5.25 13.87 -8.80
C GLU A 193 -5.42 13.57 -7.29
N LEU A 194 -6.50 12.92 -6.94
CA LEU A 194 -6.70 12.37 -5.62
C LEU A 194 -5.74 11.19 -5.53
N ALA A 195 -4.50 11.53 -5.20
CA ALA A 195 -3.57 10.56 -4.68
C ALA A 195 -4.29 9.87 -3.53
N SER A 196 -4.68 8.62 -3.73
CA SER A 196 -5.04 7.75 -2.61
C SER A 196 -3.96 7.95 -1.55
N ARG A 197 -4.33 8.08 -0.28
CA ARG A 197 -3.36 8.31 0.81
C ARG A 197 -2.24 7.27 0.82
N ASN A 198 -2.49 6.09 0.27
CA ASN A 198 -1.61 4.94 0.36
C ASN A 198 -1.00 4.51 -0.98
N TRP A 199 -1.53 4.98 -2.12
CA TRP A 199 -1.17 4.46 -3.43
C TRP A 199 -0.80 5.56 -4.42
N ASP A 200 0.23 5.31 -5.20
CA ASP A 200 0.82 6.21 -6.19
C ASP A 200 0.85 5.56 -7.58
N ASN A 201 0.89 6.38 -8.63
CA ASN A 201 1.05 5.96 -10.02
C ASN A 201 0.05 4.89 -10.48
N PHE A 202 -1.15 5.34 -10.79
CA PHE A 202 -2.16 4.51 -11.41
C PHE A 202 -1.93 4.41 -12.92
N GLN A 203 -1.66 3.20 -13.39
CA GLN A 203 -1.91 2.91 -14.80
C GLN A 203 -3.33 2.38 -14.91
N LEU A 204 -4.20 3.17 -15.52
CA LEU A 204 -5.58 2.82 -15.78
C LEU A 204 -5.70 2.27 -17.19
N LYS A 205 -6.27 1.07 -17.33
CA LYS A 205 -6.68 0.50 -18.61
C LYS A 205 -8.14 0.11 -18.53
N SER A 206 -8.94 0.58 -19.45
CA SER A 206 -10.36 0.28 -19.50
C SER A 206 -10.78 -0.15 -20.90
N TYR A 207 -11.62 -1.17 -20.97
CA TYR A 207 -12.15 -1.68 -22.24
C TYR A 207 -13.47 -2.45 -22.00
N ALA A 208 -14.25 -2.56 -23.05
CA ALA A 208 -15.42 -3.44 -23.06
C ALA A 208 -15.05 -4.77 -23.71
N GLU A 209 -15.50 -5.89 -23.12
CA GLU A 209 -15.30 -7.24 -23.65
C GLU A 209 -16.62 -8.01 -23.67
N GLU A 210 -16.72 -8.96 -24.57
CA GLU A 210 -17.84 -9.91 -24.60
C GLU A 210 -17.34 -11.31 -24.20
N VAL A 211 -17.85 -11.84 -23.08
CA VAL A 211 -17.49 -13.17 -22.60
C VAL A 211 -18.76 -13.99 -22.38
N GLY A 212 -18.88 -15.11 -23.08
CA GLY A 212 -20.03 -16.01 -22.94
C GLY A 212 -21.37 -15.37 -23.32
N GLY A 213 -21.36 -14.43 -24.29
CA GLY A 213 -22.55 -13.70 -24.72
C GLY A 213 -23.03 -12.60 -23.78
N ARG A 214 -22.20 -12.24 -22.79
CA ARG A 214 -22.43 -11.10 -21.89
C ARG A 214 -21.43 -9.98 -22.18
N SER A 215 -21.93 -8.76 -22.22
CA SER A 215 -21.08 -7.59 -22.34
C SER A 215 -20.58 -7.20 -20.95
N ASN A 216 -19.26 -7.11 -20.80
CA ASN A 216 -18.56 -6.72 -19.60
C ASN A 216 -17.74 -5.46 -19.84
N VAL A 217 -17.61 -4.64 -18.81
CA VAL A 217 -16.66 -3.53 -18.75
C VAL A 217 -15.56 -3.89 -17.78
N VAL A 218 -14.33 -3.83 -18.25
CA VAL A 218 -13.13 -4.17 -17.49
C VAL A 218 -12.32 -2.92 -17.24
N VAL A 219 -12.05 -2.63 -15.98
CA VAL A 219 -11.19 -1.53 -15.54
C VAL A 219 -10.03 -2.14 -14.75
N SER A 220 -8.82 -2.00 -15.27
CA SER A 220 -7.60 -2.54 -14.64
C SER A 220 -6.76 -1.41 -14.07
N PHE A 221 -6.31 -1.59 -12.84
CA PHE A 221 -5.52 -0.64 -12.09
C PHE A 221 -4.16 -1.24 -11.76
N GLU A 222 -3.08 -0.52 -12.05
CA GLU A 222 -1.76 -0.80 -11.49
C GLU A 222 -1.51 0.17 -10.32
N LEU A 223 -1.56 -0.35 -9.10
CA LEU A 223 -1.42 0.40 -7.86
C LEU A 223 0.00 0.20 -7.30
N LYS A 224 0.72 1.28 -7.07
CA LYS A 224 2.02 1.30 -6.41
C LYS A 224 1.88 1.94 -5.03
N ARG A 225 2.41 1.30 -4.00
CA ARG A 225 2.31 1.81 -2.63
C ARG A 225 3.19 3.05 -2.41
N HIS A 226 2.66 4.04 -1.67
CA HIS A 226 3.48 5.07 -1.03
C HIS A 226 4.30 4.44 0.09
N ASN A 227 5.60 4.46 -0.01
CA ASN A 227 6.49 3.67 0.85
C ASN A 227 7.36 4.48 1.80
N LEU A 228 7.31 5.83 1.76
CA LEU A 228 8.20 6.68 2.56
C LEU A 228 8.05 6.44 4.07
N ILE A 229 6.82 6.32 4.57
CA ILE A 229 6.56 6.06 5.99
C ILE A 229 7.09 4.69 6.39
N GLN A 230 6.84 3.67 5.57
CA GLN A 230 7.29 2.31 5.82
C GLN A 230 8.81 2.18 5.76
N ILE A 231 9.47 2.91 4.84
CA ILE A 231 10.93 2.98 4.77
C ILE A 231 11.48 3.63 6.04
N ALA A 232 10.94 4.76 6.47
CA ALA A 232 11.36 5.44 7.68
C ALA A 232 11.13 4.58 8.94
N ALA A 233 10.00 3.87 9.02
CA ALA A 233 9.63 3.06 10.18
C ALA A 233 10.38 1.74 10.27
N PHE A 234 10.76 1.12 9.16
CA PHE A 234 11.33 -0.25 9.17
C PHE A 234 12.70 -0.35 8.53
N VAL A 235 12.99 0.34 7.44
CA VAL A 235 14.31 0.23 6.79
C VAL A 235 15.36 1.05 7.54
N ALA A 236 15.04 2.26 7.99
CA ALA A 236 15.99 3.08 8.74
C ALA A 236 16.43 2.45 10.07
N PRO A 237 15.52 1.88 10.92
CA PRO A 237 15.95 1.17 12.13
C PRO A 237 16.84 -0.04 11.86
N ALA A 238 16.72 -0.72 10.71
CA ALA A 238 17.60 -1.82 10.37
C ALA A 238 19.08 -1.41 10.33
N PHE A 239 19.38 -0.23 9.77
CA PHE A 239 20.75 0.30 9.77
C PHE A 239 21.27 0.58 11.18
N VAL A 240 20.42 1.14 12.06
CA VAL A 240 20.78 1.39 13.46
C VAL A 240 21.05 0.08 14.19
N LEU A 241 20.23 -0.94 13.98
CA LEU A 241 20.41 -2.26 14.59
C LEU A 241 21.66 -2.97 14.08
N VAL A 242 21.99 -2.82 12.80
CA VAL A 242 23.26 -3.31 12.24
C VAL A 242 24.45 -2.62 12.90
N LEU A 243 24.43 -1.28 13.02
CA LEU A 243 25.47 -0.54 13.73
C LEU A 243 25.61 -0.99 15.19
N LEU A 244 24.48 -1.20 15.88
CA LEU A 244 24.47 -1.71 17.24
C LEU A 244 25.09 -3.11 17.33
N THR A 245 24.73 -4.03 16.43
CA THR A 245 25.26 -5.40 16.40
C THR A 245 26.78 -5.39 16.09
N VAL A 246 27.20 -4.60 15.13
CA VAL A 246 28.62 -4.50 14.73
C VAL A 246 29.44 -3.83 15.85
N SER A 247 28.89 -2.85 16.56
CA SER A 247 29.59 -2.16 17.66
C SER A 247 29.97 -3.10 18.80
N THR A 248 29.23 -4.20 19.01
CA THR A 248 29.58 -5.23 20.03
C THR A 248 30.98 -5.83 19.81
N TRP A 249 31.47 -5.87 18.55
CA TRP A 249 32.76 -6.44 18.21
C TRP A 249 33.94 -5.49 18.44
N PHE A 250 33.68 -4.18 18.63
CA PHE A 250 34.74 -3.20 18.97
C PHE A 250 35.05 -3.17 20.47
N LEU A 251 34.13 -3.69 21.29
CA LEU A 251 34.33 -3.73 22.74
C LEU A 251 35.29 -4.87 23.11
N PRO A 252 36.11 -4.66 24.18
CA PRO A 252 36.99 -5.69 24.72
C PRO A 252 36.22 -6.95 25.12
N THR A 253 36.84 -8.12 24.99
CA THR A 253 36.20 -9.41 25.26
C THR A 253 35.89 -9.64 26.75
N SER A 254 36.57 -8.91 27.64
CA SER A 254 36.40 -8.98 29.09
C SER A 254 35.33 -8.04 29.66
N CYS A 255 34.82 -7.09 28.87
CA CYS A 255 33.87 -6.08 29.34
C CYS A 255 32.44 -6.63 29.47
N ASP A 256 31.75 -6.26 30.53
CA ASP A 256 30.34 -6.60 30.75
C ASP A 256 29.41 -5.84 29.84
N GLU A 257 29.78 -4.61 29.47
CA GLU A 257 29.04 -3.74 28.57
C GLU A 257 28.85 -4.37 27.19
N ARG A 258 29.80 -5.19 26.72
CA ARG A 258 29.69 -5.95 25.47
C ARG A 258 28.50 -6.92 25.52
N LEU A 259 28.35 -7.65 26.63
CA LEU A 259 27.26 -8.61 26.82
C LEU A 259 25.91 -7.90 26.87
N LEU A 260 25.86 -6.78 27.63
CA LEU A 260 24.68 -5.95 27.73
C LEU A 260 24.25 -5.43 26.33
N LEU A 261 25.20 -4.90 25.56
CA LEU A 261 24.94 -4.37 24.23
C LEU A 261 24.45 -5.46 23.25
N ALA A 262 25.07 -6.64 23.31
CA ALA A 262 24.66 -7.79 22.49
C ALA A 262 23.23 -8.27 22.86
N THR A 263 22.90 -8.33 24.15
CA THR A 263 21.56 -8.68 24.63
C THR A 263 20.52 -7.64 24.17
N LEU A 264 20.84 -6.36 24.30
CA LEU A 264 20.00 -5.26 23.85
C LEU A 264 19.75 -5.35 22.32
N SER A 265 20.80 -5.67 21.54
CA SER A 265 20.67 -5.85 20.09
C SER A 265 19.68 -6.96 19.76
N VAL A 266 19.77 -8.14 20.38
CA VAL A 266 18.82 -9.24 20.14
C VAL A 266 17.40 -8.84 20.53
N PHE A 267 17.22 -8.20 21.68
CA PHE A 267 15.91 -7.76 22.16
C PHE A 267 15.26 -6.77 21.19
N LEU A 268 16.01 -5.78 20.71
CA LEU A 268 15.50 -4.78 19.77
C LEU A 268 15.16 -5.40 18.42
N HIS A 269 15.93 -6.38 17.92
CA HIS A 269 15.57 -7.11 16.70
C HIS A 269 14.24 -7.86 16.86
N CYS A 270 14.02 -8.52 18.00
CA CYS A 270 12.76 -9.19 18.28
C CYS A 270 11.60 -8.18 18.35
N ALA A 271 11.79 -7.03 19.01
CA ALA A 271 10.77 -6.00 19.14
C ALA A 271 10.36 -5.40 17.78
N VAL A 272 11.33 -5.18 16.88
CA VAL A 272 11.01 -4.69 15.53
C VAL A 272 10.31 -5.75 14.70
N ILE A 273 10.68 -7.02 14.79
CA ILE A 273 9.98 -8.12 14.09
C ILE A 273 8.53 -8.22 14.58
N ASP A 274 8.30 -8.09 15.89
CA ASP A 274 6.95 -8.08 16.45
C ASP A 274 6.14 -6.88 15.92
N SER A 275 6.69 -5.68 15.98
CA SER A 275 6.06 -4.48 15.40
C SER A 275 5.77 -4.62 13.91
N LEU A 276 6.66 -5.26 13.15
CA LEU A 276 6.51 -5.49 11.72
C LEU A 276 5.34 -6.44 11.44
N SER A 277 5.08 -7.42 12.31
CA SER A 277 3.97 -8.37 12.16
C SER A 277 2.60 -7.68 12.14
N TYR A 278 2.44 -6.60 12.91
CA TYR A 278 1.20 -5.80 12.93
C TYR A 278 1.06 -4.85 11.75
N ALA A 279 2.18 -4.42 11.15
CA ALA A 279 2.16 -3.47 10.04
C ALA A 279 1.97 -4.13 8.68
N MET A 280 2.18 -5.43 8.58
CA MET A 280 2.12 -6.15 7.31
C MET A 280 0.74 -6.72 7.03
N PRO A 281 0.32 -6.68 5.76
CA PRO A 281 -0.87 -7.41 5.36
C PRO A 281 -0.63 -8.93 5.47
N GLU A 282 -1.61 -9.64 6.01
CA GLU A 282 -1.59 -11.10 6.13
C GLU A 282 -1.66 -11.76 4.74
N ASP A 283 -0.53 -12.14 4.20
CA ASP A 283 -0.44 -12.96 2.99
C ASP A 283 0.40 -14.22 3.28
N GLY A 284 -0.27 -15.33 3.54
CA GLY A 284 0.40 -16.58 3.92
C GLY A 284 1.18 -17.28 2.79
N ARG A 285 1.28 -16.70 1.60
CA ARG A 285 1.95 -17.34 0.44
C ARG A 285 3.43 -17.01 0.33
N SER A 286 3.85 -15.82 0.70
CA SER A 286 5.25 -15.40 0.60
C SER A 286 5.61 -14.45 1.74
N ALA A 287 6.75 -14.69 2.39
CA ALA A 287 7.28 -13.77 3.38
C ALA A 287 7.87 -12.54 2.66
N PRO A 288 7.48 -11.31 3.06
CA PRO A 288 8.07 -10.09 2.53
C PRO A 288 9.58 -10.02 2.73
N GLN A 289 10.29 -9.42 1.77
CA GLN A 289 11.75 -9.33 1.82
C GLN A 289 12.27 -8.62 3.08
N VAL A 290 11.53 -7.64 3.59
CA VAL A 290 11.87 -6.94 4.85
C VAL A 290 11.85 -7.87 6.06
N VAL A 291 10.88 -8.80 6.14
CA VAL A 291 10.85 -9.80 7.23
C VAL A 291 12.04 -10.74 7.15
N LEU A 292 12.35 -11.22 5.95
CA LEU A 292 13.50 -12.07 5.73
C LEU A 292 14.81 -11.35 6.06
N MET A 293 14.90 -10.05 5.76
CA MET A 293 16.02 -9.21 6.17
C MET A 293 16.18 -9.18 7.70
N TYR A 294 15.12 -8.87 8.43
CA TYR A 294 15.18 -8.83 9.89
C TYR A 294 15.45 -10.19 10.52
N ARG A 295 14.92 -11.26 9.95
CA ARG A 295 15.26 -12.64 10.35
C ARG A 295 16.76 -12.89 10.21
N ASP A 296 17.35 -12.55 9.06
CA ASP A 296 18.76 -12.77 8.78
C ASP A 296 19.64 -11.92 9.74
N LEU A 297 19.26 -10.66 10.00
CA LEU A 297 19.92 -9.78 10.96
C LEU A 297 19.79 -10.30 12.41
N LEU A 298 18.64 -10.84 12.80
CA LEU A 298 18.44 -11.46 14.11
C LEU A 298 19.37 -12.66 14.30
N VAL A 299 19.53 -13.51 13.28
CA VAL A 299 20.47 -14.65 13.34
C VAL A 299 21.89 -14.15 13.59
N VAL A 300 22.31 -13.09 12.91
CA VAL A 300 23.66 -12.47 13.13
C VAL A 300 23.76 -11.90 14.56
N ALA A 301 22.73 -11.23 15.07
CA ALA A 301 22.72 -10.70 16.42
C ALA A 301 22.82 -11.81 17.48
N CYS A 302 22.06 -12.92 17.31
CA CYS A 302 22.16 -14.09 18.19
C CYS A 302 23.55 -14.74 18.12
N ALA A 303 24.12 -14.91 16.94
CA ALA A 303 25.48 -15.42 16.79
C ALA A 303 26.52 -14.51 17.46
N SER A 304 26.37 -13.19 17.34
CA SER A 304 27.23 -12.20 18.00
C SER A 304 27.11 -12.27 19.54
N PHE A 305 25.90 -12.47 20.05
CA PHE A 305 25.66 -12.67 21.48
C PHE A 305 26.34 -13.95 21.98
N MET A 306 26.14 -15.08 21.31
CA MET A 306 26.80 -16.35 21.66
C MET A 306 28.32 -16.25 21.61
N ALA A 307 28.84 -15.58 20.60
CA ALA A 307 30.29 -15.31 20.48
C ALA A 307 30.79 -14.42 21.63
N ALA A 308 30.04 -13.39 22.04
CA ALA A 308 30.41 -12.55 23.19
C ALA A 308 30.53 -13.35 24.50
N VAL A 309 29.56 -14.26 24.75
CA VAL A 309 29.60 -15.17 25.89
C VAL A 309 30.80 -16.12 25.81
N GLY A 310 31.02 -16.75 24.66
CA GLY A 310 32.14 -17.67 24.44
C GLY A 310 33.51 -17.00 24.60
N LEU A 311 33.70 -15.82 24.00
CA LEU A 311 34.92 -15.06 24.06
C LEU A 311 35.23 -14.57 25.48
N ARG A 312 34.21 -14.19 26.25
CA ARG A 312 34.37 -13.85 27.67
C ARG A 312 34.87 -15.06 28.49
N ARG A 313 34.29 -16.23 28.26
CA ARG A 313 34.75 -17.46 28.88
C ARG A 313 36.19 -17.80 28.48
N LEU A 314 36.51 -17.71 27.20
CA LEU A 314 37.85 -17.96 26.70
C LEU A 314 38.89 -17.03 27.28
N SER A 315 38.59 -15.72 27.36
CA SER A 315 39.49 -14.73 27.94
C SER A 315 39.70 -14.87 29.45
N SER A 316 38.78 -15.55 30.17
CA SER A 316 38.91 -15.83 31.60
C SER A 316 39.74 -17.08 31.92
N LEU A 317 40.10 -17.90 30.96
CA LEU A 317 40.91 -19.08 31.14
C LEU A 317 42.38 -18.67 31.23
N ARG A 318 42.99 -18.89 32.42
CA ARG A 318 44.42 -18.56 32.68
C ARG A 318 45.39 -19.61 32.15
N THR A 319 44.99 -20.87 32.08
CA THR A 319 45.75 -21.99 31.58
C THR A 319 44.95 -22.69 30.50
N LEU A 320 45.33 -22.51 29.24
CA LEU A 320 44.86 -23.34 28.14
C LEU A 320 46.02 -24.25 27.75
N ASP A 321 45.81 -25.59 27.79
CA ASP A 321 46.72 -26.49 27.08
C ASP A 321 46.65 -26.14 25.60
N THR A 322 47.63 -25.41 25.13
CA THR A 322 47.61 -24.90 23.73
C THR A 322 47.78 -26.04 22.78
N PRO A 323 46.80 -26.31 21.90
CA PRO A 323 46.95 -27.31 20.86
C PRO A 323 48.12 -26.94 19.95
N VAL A 324 48.94 -27.95 19.57
CA VAL A 324 50.20 -27.79 18.79
C VAL A 324 50.06 -26.96 17.50
N TRP A 325 48.82 -26.88 16.96
CA TRP A 325 48.53 -26.11 15.75
C TRP A 325 48.32 -24.59 16.00
N LEU A 326 48.08 -24.17 17.22
CA LEU A 326 47.71 -22.77 17.55
C LEU A 326 48.87 -21.79 17.29
N PRO A 327 50.12 -22.05 17.68
CA PRO A 327 51.24 -21.16 17.37
C PRO A 327 51.42 -20.97 15.87
N SER A 328 51.36 -22.03 15.09
CA SER A 328 51.51 -21.96 13.62
C SER A 328 50.34 -21.19 12.95
N LEU A 329 49.10 -21.24 13.50
CA LEU A 329 48.00 -20.45 13.03
C LEU A 329 48.18 -18.95 13.34
N LEU A 330 48.65 -18.61 14.54
CA LEU A 330 48.90 -17.22 14.97
C LEU A 330 50.05 -16.58 14.20
N GLU A 331 51.02 -17.38 13.75
CA GLU A 331 52.15 -16.94 12.93
C GLU A 331 51.80 -16.79 11.46
N SER A 332 50.64 -17.28 11.00
CA SER A 332 50.20 -17.15 9.63
C SER A 332 50.04 -15.67 9.20
N GLY A 333 50.39 -15.35 7.94
CA GLY A 333 50.25 -13.98 7.42
C GLY A 333 48.88 -13.35 7.61
N PRO A 334 47.74 -14.05 7.33
CA PRO A 334 46.42 -13.54 7.56
C PRO A 334 46.11 -13.23 9.02
N ALA A 335 46.54 -14.09 9.96
CA ALA A 335 46.32 -13.88 11.38
C ALA A 335 47.09 -12.67 11.90
N ARG A 336 48.34 -12.49 11.47
CA ARG A 336 49.15 -11.32 11.82
C ARG A 336 48.55 -10.01 11.29
N PHE A 337 48.03 -10.03 10.08
CA PHE A 337 47.33 -8.86 9.51
C PHE A 337 46.09 -8.49 10.37
N LEU A 338 45.27 -9.48 10.75
CA LEU A 338 44.09 -9.27 11.57
C LEU A 338 44.42 -8.79 13.00
N LEU A 339 45.53 -9.26 13.55
CA LEU A 339 46.01 -8.87 14.89
C LEU A 339 46.72 -7.52 14.90
N CYS A 340 46.97 -6.90 13.73
CA CYS A 340 47.74 -5.66 13.60
C CYS A 340 49.12 -5.73 14.29
N SER A 341 49.74 -6.90 14.35
CA SER A 341 51.02 -7.10 15.05
C SER A 341 52.19 -6.83 14.13
N PRO A 342 53.12 -5.89 14.47
CA PRO A 342 54.32 -5.66 13.68
C PRO A 342 55.22 -6.89 13.70
N HIS A 343 55.99 -7.05 12.60
CA HIS A 343 56.93 -8.13 12.41
C HIS A 343 57.91 -8.23 13.61
N GLY A 344 57.80 -9.29 14.40
CA GLY A 344 58.81 -9.65 15.40
C GLY A 344 58.37 -9.83 16.84
N SER A 345 57.11 -9.47 17.23
CA SER A 345 56.70 -9.46 18.66
C SER A 345 55.98 -10.70 19.16
N LEU A 346 55.81 -11.74 18.34
CA LEU A 346 55.11 -12.98 18.70
C LEU A 346 56.06 -14.19 18.89
N ARG A 347 57.22 -14.01 19.51
CA ARG A 347 57.97 -15.16 19.99
C ARG A 347 57.31 -15.63 21.30
N LEU A 348 56.68 -16.77 21.28
CA LEU A 348 56.38 -17.56 22.46
C LEU A 348 57.71 -17.95 23.04
N GLN A 349 58.03 -17.46 24.26
CA GLN A 349 59.22 -17.83 24.97
C GLN A 349 59.06 -19.30 25.32
N GLU A 350 59.82 -20.14 24.62
CA GLU A 350 60.13 -21.51 25.07
C GLU A 350 60.88 -21.36 26.37
N GLU A 351 60.35 -21.87 27.48
CA GLU A 351 61.03 -21.99 28.77
C GLU A 351 62.20 -22.98 28.57
N ASP A 352 63.37 -22.46 28.22
CA ASP A 352 64.60 -23.17 28.44
C ASP A 352 64.99 -22.96 29.92
N ASP A 353 64.84 -24.02 30.73
CA ASP A 353 65.46 -24.18 32.04
C ASP A 353 66.97 -24.08 31.92
N ALA A 354 67.51 -22.89 32.23
CA ALA A 354 68.96 -22.74 32.48
C ALA A 354 69.16 -21.75 33.64
N GLU A 355 69.62 -22.30 34.74
CA GLU A 355 70.11 -21.63 35.93
C GLU A 355 71.15 -20.53 35.60
N GLY A 356 71.05 -19.41 36.30
CA GLY A 356 72.17 -18.46 36.36
C GLY A 356 71.81 -17.07 36.92
N LEU A 357 72.00 -16.90 38.17
CA LEU A 357 72.27 -15.71 38.98
C LEU A 357 72.52 -14.38 38.25
N VAL A 358 72.00 -13.32 38.94
CA VAL A 358 72.52 -11.95 39.16
C VAL A 358 71.69 -10.80 38.58
N SER A 359 70.99 -10.14 39.48
CA SER A 359 70.81 -8.70 39.75
C SER A 359 70.53 -7.68 38.65
N GLU A 360 69.53 -6.90 38.99
CA GLU A 360 69.33 -5.46 38.84
C GLU A 360 68.71 -4.92 37.53
N GLU A 361 67.73 -4.08 37.80
CA GLU A 361 66.97 -3.18 36.94
C GLU A 361 65.86 -3.83 36.12
N GLU A 362 64.65 -3.72 36.65
CA GLU A 362 63.41 -4.02 35.94
C GLU A 362 63.26 -3.08 34.72
N PRO A 363 63.34 -3.59 33.48
CA PRO A 363 62.54 -2.99 32.44
C PRO A 363 61.11 -3.51 32.59
N VAL A 364 60.15 -2.63 32.57
CA VAL A 364 58.72 -2.97 32.44
C VAL A 364 58.56 -3.83 31.20
N THR A 365 58.78 -5.12 31.35
CA THR A 365 58.51 -6.12 30.31
C THR A 365 56.99 -6.18 30.14
N ALA A 366 56.48 -5.63 29.06
CA ALA A 366 55.10 -5.85 28.62
C ALA A 366 54.86 -7.37 28.58
N ALA A 367 54.14 -7.89 29.57
CA ALA A 367 53.82 -9.30 29.68
C ALA A 367 53.21 -9.78 28.36
N THR A 368 53.80 -10.78 27.74
CA THR A 368 53.28 -11.38 26.52
C THR A 368 51.86 -11.88 26.81
N PRO A 369 50.87 -11.46 26.00
CA PRO A 369 49.48 -11.85 26.28
C PRO A 369 49.35 -13.37 26.18
N ALA A 370 48.66 -13.95 27.16
CA ALA A 370 48.38 -15.40 27.19
C ALA A 370 47.83 -15.89 25.85
N PRO A 371 48.21 -17.07 25.36
CA PRO A 371 47.78 -17.57 24.04
C PRO A 371 46.26 -17.67 23.88
N ALA A 372 45.54 -17.86 24.97
CA ALA A 372 44.06 -17.78 25.03
C ALA A 372 43.55 -16.36 24.68
N ALA A 373 44.24 -15.30 25.14
CA ALA A 373 43.85 -13.92 24.86
C ALA A 373 44.13 -13.55 23.37
N LEU A 374 45.22 -14.04 22.77
CA LEU A 374 45.50 -13.87 21.35
C LEU A 374 44.48 -14.60 20.48
N LEU A 375 44.11 -15.82 20.83
CA LEU A 375 43.05 -16.58 20.17
C LEU A 375 41.68 -15.85 20.27
N ALA A 376 41.33 -15.36 21.45
CA ALA A 376 40.12 -14.58 21.63
C ALA A 376 40.09 -13.31 20.79
N LEU A 377 41.25 -12.61 20.66
CA LEU A 377 41.37 -11.42 19.82
C LEU A 377 41.21 -11.77 18.33
N LEU A 378 41.83 -12.86 17.87
CA LEU A 378 41.73 -13.33 16.49
C LEU A 378 40.28 -13.69 16.14
N ILE A 379 39.61 -14.47 16.98
CA ILE A 379 38.18 -14.83 16.82
C ILE A 379 37.31 -13.56 16.81
N ASN A 380 37.61 -12.59 17.66
CA ASN A 380 36.88 -11.31 17.70
C ASN A 380 37.02 -10.55 16.38
N ARG A 381 38.22 -10.47 15.79
CA ARG A 381 38.44 -9.79 14.51
C ARG A 381 37.81 -10.53 13.33
N LEU A 382 37.86 -11.84 13.30
CA LEU A 382 37.16 -12.66 12.31
C LEU A 382 35.64 -12.50 12.42
N GLY A 383 35.11 -12.49 13.65
CA GLY A 383 33.71 -12.26 13.93
C GLY A 383 33.23 -10.87 13.47
N LEU A 384 34.05 -9.82 13.65
CA LEU A 384 33.75 -8.49 13.13
C LEU A 384 33.61 -8.51 11.61
N VAL A 385 34.58 -9.09 10.89
CA VAL A 385 34.54 -9.16 9.43
C VAL A 385 33.37 -9.99 8.93
N ALA A 386 33.12 -11.16 9.54
CA ALA A 386 32.02 -12.02 9.17
C ALA A 386 30.67 -11.37 9.46
N SER A 387 30.49 -10.75 10.63
CA SER A 387 29.25 -10.06 11.01
C SER A 387 28.96 -8.87 10.09
N THR A 388 29.94 -8.03 9.78
CA THR A 388 29.77 -6.90 8.86
C THR A 388 29.43 -7.36 7.45
N ALA A 389 30.14 -8.37 6.93
CA ALA A 389 29.91 -8.91 5.59
C ALA A 389 28.49 -9.52 5.47
N THR A 390 28.05 -10.29 6.46
CA THR A 390 26.70 -10.90 6.46
C THR A 390 25.61 -9.85 6.60
N CYS A 391 25.79 -8.82 7.45
CA CYS A 391 24.83 -7.72 7.57
C CYS A 391 24.69 -6.93 6.26
N VAL A 392 25.83 -6.59 5.62
CA VAL A 392 25.83 -5.89 4.32
C VAL A 392 25.16 -6.74 3.25
N ALA A 393 25.45 -8.04 3.21
CA ALA A 393 24.81 -8.97 2.27
C ALA A 393 23.31 -9.06 2.51
N ALA A 394 22.86 -9.18 3.78
CA ALA A 394 21.44 -9.22 4.13
C ALA A 394 20.70 -7.94 3.70
N LEU A 395 21.30 -6.76 3.95
CA LEU A 395 20.72 -5.48 3.54
C LEU A 395 20.68 -5.36 2.01
N SER A 396 21.81 -5.62 1.32
CA SER A 396 21.89 -5.42 -0.12
C SER A 396 21.00 -6.39 -0.91
N VAL A 397 21.02 -7.67 -0.58
CA VAL A 397 20.21 -8.69 -1.29
C VAL A 397 18.71 -8.47 -1.07
N ARG A 398 18.31 -8.09 0.16
CA ARG A 398 16.88 -7.96 0.50
C ARG A 398 16.27 -6.60 0.15
N LEU A 399 17.05 -5.53 0.08
CA LEU A 399 16.56 -4.21 -0.33
C LEU A 399 16.58 -4.02 -1.86
N MET A 400 17.43 -4.78 -2.59
CA MET A 400 17.50 -4.71 -4.06
C MET A 400 16.61 -5.74 -4.77
N ALA A 401 16.17 -6.80 -4.09
CA ALA A 401 15.27 -7.83 -4.65
C ALA A 401 13.82 -7.37 -4.62
#